data_1aa8af5f7857bdc1834224aeaea29eaa
#
_entry.id   1aa8af5f7857bdc1834224aeaea29eaa
#
_cell.length_a   1.000
_cell.length_b   1.000
_cell.length_c   1.000
_cell.angle_alpha   90.00
_cell.angle_beta   90.00
_cell.angle_gamma   90.00
#
_symmetry.space_group_name_H-M   'P 1'
#
loop_
_entity.id
_entity.type
_entity.pdbx_description
1 polymer ?
#
loop_
_entity_poly.entity_id
_entity_poly.type
_entity_poly.pdbx_seq_one_letter_code
_entity_poly.pdbx_strand_id
1 'polypeptide(L)'
;AVPVLAVADQVKRALAETSGVVTDVGSVKNTVALAVDDPRFVGGHPMAGSELEGLDGADGSMFTGAVWVLTPTASTSDDTFAGGAAVVAGLGAGVIALPPDRHDQVVAVISHVPHLAAATLMDLASGRAEEHAALLRLAAGGFRDMTRIASGHPAIWLDICAENRTAILSALDGLIDGLQHMRDVVSHEDRAELQHLL
;
A
#
# COMPACT_ATOMS: atom_id res chain seq x y z
N ALA A 1 -3.17 12.71 9.92
CA ALA A 1 -2.89 11.27 9.84
C ALA A 1 -2.02 10.86 11.04
N VAL A 2 -2.12 9.61 11.46
CA VAL A 2 -1.31 9.03 12.55
C VAL A 2 -0.48 7.86 11.99
N PRO A 3 0.65 7.49 12.63
CA PRO A 3 1.41 6.30 12.27
C PRO A 3 0.52 5.05 12.27
N VAL A 4 0.84 4.07 11.42
CA VAL A 4 0.02 2.85 11.24
C VAL A 4 -0.19 2.13 12.57
N LEU A 5 0.85 2.01 13.39
CA LEU A 5 0.80 1.39 14.73
C LEU A 5 -0.15 2.09 15.71
N ALA A 6 -0.45 3.37 15.52
CA ALA A 6 -1.34 4.13 16.40
C ALA A 6 -2.82 4.10 15.97
N VAL A 7 -3.14 3.56 14.80
CA VAL A 7 -4.50 3.64 14.22
C VAL A 7 -5.53 2.97 15.13
N ALA A 8 -5.29 1.76 15.60
CA ALA A 8 -6.23 1.02 16.44
C ALA A 8 -6.59 1.78 17.74
N ASP A 9 -5.60 2.38 18.40
CA ASP A 9 -5.82 3.15 19.63
C ASP A 9 -6.61 4.44 19.35
N GLN A 10 -6.33 5.12 18.25
CA GLN A 10 -7.09 6.32 17.86
C GLN A 10 -8.53 5.99 17.48
N VAL A 11 -8.77 4.85 16.82
CA VAL A 11 -10.12 4.36 16.51
C VAL A 11 -10.89 4.07 17.81
N LYS A 12 -10.30 3.34 18.76
CA LYS A 12 -10.91 3.06 20.06
C LYS A 12 -11.26 4.35 20.81
N ARG A 13 -10.35 5.31 20.80
CA ARG A 13 -10.56 6.62 21.40
C ARG A 13 -11.73 7.37 20.74
N ALA A 14 -11.77 7.42 19.40
CA ALA A 14 -12.86 8.04 18.66
C ALA A 14 -14.21 7.39 18.97
N LEU A 15 -14.28 6.07 19.05
CA LEU A 15 -15.48 5.32 19.42
C LEU A 15 -15.97 5.62 20.84
N ALA A 16 -15.05 5.91 21.77
CA ALA A 16 -15.40 6.31 23.14
C ALA A 16 -15.89 7.76 23.23
N GLU A 17 -15.42 8.64 22.35
CA GLU A 17 -15.74 10.07 22.36
C GLU A 17 -16.94 10.44 21.46
N THR A 18 -17.38 9.56 20.56
CA THR A 18 -18.47 9.82 19.61
C THR A 18 -19.50 8.69 19.58
N SER A 19 -20.73 9.01 19.14
CA SER A 19 -21.78 8.03 18.85
C SER A 19 -21.97 7.75 17.35
N GLY A 20 -21.20 8.42 16.49
CA GLY A 20 -21.29 8.30 15.04
C GLY A 20 -20.47 7.16 14.47
N VAL A 21 -20.49 7.04 13.15
CA VAL A 21 -19.65 6.12 12.39
C VAL A 21 -18.19 6.54 12.51
N VAL A 22 -17.33 5.59 12.77
CA VAL A 22 -15.87 5.77 12.82
C VAL A 22 -15.22 4.96 11.70
N THR A 23 -14.33 5.59 10.97
CA THR A 23 -13.48 4.94 9.95
C THR A 23 -12.04 5.45 10.08
N ASP A 24 -11.12 4.77 9.45
CA ASP A 24 -9.71 5.18 9.36
C ASP A 24 -9.27 5.29 7.88
N VAL A 25 -8.05 5.71 7.67
CA VAL A 25 -7.42 5.85 6.34
C VAL A 25 -6.06 5.13 6.28
N GLY A 26 -5.81 4.21 7.19
CA GLY A 26 -4.53 3.50 7.30
C GLY A 26 -4.28 2.54 6.14
N SER A 27 -3.01 2.26 5.89
CA SER A 27 -2.57 1.39 4.78
C SER A 27 -2.69 -0.10 5.07
N VAL A 28 -2.83 -0.50 6.35
CA VAL A 28 -3.00 -1.89 6.80
C VAL A 28 -4.30 -2.00 7.58
N LYS A 29 -5.09 -3.04 7.35
CA LYS A 29 -6.45 -3.17 7.88
C LYS A 29 -6.62 -4.29 8.89
N ASN A 30 -5.92 -5.41 8.71
CA ASN A 30 -6.18 -6.62 9.50
C ASN A 30 -5.90 -6.41 10.99
N THR A 31 -4.79 -5.77 11.35
CA THR A 31 -4.43 -5.51 12.74
C THR A 31 -5.42 -4.58 13.43
N VAL A 32 -5.92 -3.58 12.73
CA VAL A 32 -6.96 -2.67 13.26
C VAL A 32 -8.28 -3.42 13.43
N ALA A 33 -8.68 -4.24 12.45
CA ALA A 33 -9.91 -5.04 12.50
C ALA A 33 -9.91 -6.05 13.64
N LEU A 34 -8.76 -6.67 13.92
CA LEU A 34 -8.60 -7.60 15.06
C LEU A 34 -8.63 -6.88 16.43
N ALA A 35 -8.24 -5.61 16.45
CA ALA A 35 -8.16 -4.82 17.68
C ALA A 35 -9.47 -4.09 18.03
N VAL A 36 -10.39 -3.93 17.08
CA VAL A 36 -11.61 -3.13 17.21
C VAL A 36 -12.83 -3.99 16.88
N ASP A 37 -13.66 -4.24 17.91
CA ASP A 37 -14.92 -4.97 17.80
C ASP A 37 -16.07 -4.03 18.21
N ASP A 38 -16.50 -3.17 17.29
CA ASP A 38 -17.58 -2.19 17.52
C ASP A 38 -18.42 -2.05 16.24
N PRO A 39 -19.77 -2.14 16.33
CA PRO A 39 -20.64 -2.06 15.16
C PRO A 39 -20.60 -0.72 14.44
N ARG A 40 -20.07 0.33 15.05
CA ARG A 40 -19.91 1.67 14.47
C ARG A 40 -18.59 1.88 13.74
N PHE A 41 -17.72 0.85 13.68
CA PHE A 41 -16.45 0.93 12.99
C PHE A 41 -16.48 0.20 11.65
N VAL A 42 -15.96 0.84 10.62
CA VAL A 42 -15.59 0.23 9.34
C VAL A 42 -14.20 0.71 8.94
N GLY A 43 -13.26 -0.21 8.76
CA GLY A 43 -11.92 0.15 8.30
C GLY A 43 -11.97 0.75 6.90
N GLY A 44 -11.10 1.73 6.62
CA GLY A 44 -11.03 2.40 5.34
C GLY A 44 -9.58 2.56 4.87
N HIS A 45 -9.39 2.52 3.55
CA HIS A 45 -8.11 2.82 2.92
C HIS A 45 -8.33 3.49 1.55
N PRO A 46 -8.11 4.79 1.43
CA PRO A 46 -8.09 5.45 0.13
C PRO A 46 -6.86 4.98 -0.66
N MET A 47 -7.09 4.43 -1.86
CA MET A 47 -6.01 4.08 -2.79
C MET A 47 -5.55 5.33 -3.54
N ALA A 48 -5.16 6.33 -2.76
CA ALA A 48 -4.69 7.63 -3.21
C ALA A 48 -3.68 8.16 -2.19
N GLY A 49 -2.67 8.86 -2.65
CA GLY A 49 -1.62 9.42 -1.80
C GLY A 49 -0.65 10.25 -2.60
N SER A 50 0.20 10.96 -1.89
CA SER A 50 1.29 11.75 -2.44
C SER A 50 2.59 11.36 -1.73
N GLU A 51 3.70 11.40 -2.43
CA GLU A 51 5.05 11.31 -1.88
C GLU A 51 5.46 12.58 -1.11
N LEU A 52 4.69 13.68 -1.25
CA LEU A 52 4.94 14.94 -0.55
C LEU A 52 4.46 14.86 0.90
N GLU A 53 5.19 15.53 1.80
CA GLU A 53 4.91 15.54 3.22
C GLU A 53 4.13 16.77 3.67
N GLY A 54 3.37 16.60 4.75
CA GLY A 54 2.66 17.69 5.40
C GLY A 54 1.62 18.36 4.50
N LEU A 55 1.52 19.67 4.57
CA LEU A 55 0.53 20.47 3.82
C LEU A 55 0.85 20.54 2.32
N ASP A 56 2.10 20.35 1.92
CA ASP A 56 2.50 20.35 0.51
C ASP A 56 1.92 19.15 -0.24
N GLY A 57 1.61 18.06 0.45
CA GLY A 57 0.92 16.89 -0.09
C GLY A 57 -0.61 16.95 -0.01
N ALA A 58 -1.18 18.04 0.52
CA ALA A 58 -2.63 18.18 0.68
C ALA A 58 -3.28 18.63 -0.63
N ASP A 59 -4.16 17.80 -1.18
CA ASP A 59 -4.95 18.09 -2.37
C ASP A 59 -6.40 17.69 -2.12
N GLY A 60 -7.32 18.68 -2.15
CA GLY A 60 -8.75 18.44 -1.92
C GLY A 60 -9.41 17.58 -3.02
N SER A 61 -8.79 17.46 -4.19
CA SER A 61 -9.27 16.63 -5.29
C SER A 61 -8.68 15.22 -5.31
N MET A 62 -7.76 14.90 -4.40
CA MET A 62 -7.01 13.63 -4.34
C MET A 62 -7.90 12.38 -4.41
N PHE A 63 -9.11 12.45 -3.88
CA PHE A 63 -10.02 11.32 -3.84
C PHE A 63 -10.96 11.25 -5.05
N THR A 64 -11.04 12.28 -5.87
CA THR A 64 -11.93 12.32 -7.04
C THR A 64 -11.52 11.26 -8.06
N GLY A 65 -12.41 10.29 -8.32
CA GLY A 65 -12.13 9.16 -9.20
C GLY A 65 -11.23 8.08 -8.62
N ALA A 66 -10.71 8.26 -7.39
CA ALA A 66 -9.91 7.24 -6.70
C ALA A 66 -10.78 6.06 -6.24
N VAL A 67 -10.16 4.94 -5.99
CA VAL A 67 -10.78 3.81 -5.30
C VAL A 67 -10.55 3.97 -3.79
N TRP A 68 -11.59 3.72 -3.01
CA TRP A 68 -11.50 3.65 -1.56
C TRP A 68 -11.97 2.29 -1.09
N VAL A 69 -11.10 1.54 -0.44
CA VAL A 69 -11.44 0.23 0.10
C VAL A 69 -12.08 0.43 1.47
N LEU A 70 -13.26 -0.16 1.67
CA LEU A 70 -13.86 -0.33 2.99
C LEU A 70 -13.73 -1.79 3.40
N THR A 71 -13.34 -2.02 4.66
CA THR A 71 -13.10 -3.37 5.19
C THR A 71 -14.06 -3.68 6.34
N PRO A 72 -15.34 -4.01 6.03
CA PRO A 72 -16.28 -4.42 7.06
C PRO A 72 -15.83 -5.74 7.70
N THR A 73 -16.10 -5.87 9.00
CA THR A 73 -15.96 -7.11 9.78
C THR A 73 -17.33 -7.69 10.12
N ALA A 74 -17.37 -8.83 10.77
CA ALA A 74 -18.63 -9.42 11.23
C ALA A 74 -19.37 -8.55 12.25
N SER A 75 -18.68 -7.65 12.96
CA SER A 75 -19.27 -6.71 13.92
C SER A 75 -19.75 -5.41 13.27
N THR A 76 -19.24 -5.02 12.10
CA THR A 76 -19.64 -3.80 11.41
C THR A 76 -21.13 -3.85 11.06
N SER A 77 -21.95 -2.86 11.51
CA SER A 77 -23.36 -2.82 11.15
C SER A 77 -23.56 -2.35 9.69
N ASP A 78 -24.67 -2.77 9.08
CA ASP A 78 -25.05 -2.35 7.72
C ASP A 78 -25.18 -0.83 7.61
N ASP A 79 -25.72 -0.16 8.64
CA ASP A 79 -25.84 1.29 8.69
C ASP A 79 -24.46 1.97 8.72
N THR A 80 -23.51 1.40 9.45
CA THR A 80 -22.13 1.90 9.51
C THR A 80 -21.44 1.77 8.15
N PHE A 81 -21.58 0.63 7.51
CA PHE A 81 -21.03 0.43 6.17
C PHE A 81 -21.65 1.40 5.16
N ALA A 82 -22.98 1.51 5.15
CA ALA A 82 -23.69 2.43 4.27
C ALA A 82 -23.33 3.89 4.51
N GLY A 83 -23.18 4.31 5.79
CA GLY A 83 -22.75 5.64 6.18
C GLY A 83 -21.32 5.94 5.71
N GLY A 84 -20.37 5.01 5.92
CA GLY A 84 -19.00 5.11 5.43
C GLY A 84 -18.94 5.21 3.91
N ALA A 85 -19.69 4.37 3.20
CA ALA A 85 -19.78 4.39 1.74
C ALA A 85 -20.34 5.72 1.20
N ALA A 86 -21.35 6.27 1.86
CA ALA A 86 -21.94 7.56 1.49
C ALA A 86 -20.95 8.72 1.65
N VAL A 87 -20.16 8.73 2.73
CA VAL A 87 -19.07 9.72 2.93
C VAL A 87 -18.04 9.61 1.82
N VAL A 88 -17.56 8.41 1.52
CA VAL A 88 -16.56 8.15 0.47
C VAL A 88 -17.09 8.60 -0.91
N ALA A 89 -18.33 8.25 -1.24
CA ALA A 89 -18.97 8.70 -2.48
C ALA A 89 -19.10 10.23 -2.55
N GLY A 90 -19.40 10.89 -1.41
CA GLY A 90 -19.44 12.36 -1.29
C GLY A 90 -18.10 13.04 -1.55
N LEU A 91 -16.98 12.33 -1.35
CA LEU A 91 -15.63 12.77 -1.70
C LEU A 91 -15.26 12.51 -3.18
N GLY A 92 -16.18 11.93 -3.96
CA GLY A 92 -15.98 11.61 -5.36
C GLY A 92 -15.18 10.32 -5.61
N ALA A 93 -14.97 9.49 -4.60
CA ALA A 93 -14.28 8.20 -4.71
C ALA A 93 -15.26 7.04 -4.92
N GLY A 94 -14.80 6.01 -5.62
CA GLY A 94 -15.52 4.74 -5.76
C GLY A 94 -15.23 3.80 -4.58
N VAL A 95 -16.25 3.09 -4.09
CA VAL A 95 -16.10 2.14 -2.97
C VAL A 95 -15.90 0.72 -3.47
N ILE A 96 -14.91 0.02 -2.90
CA ILE A 96 -14.75 -1.43 -2.99
C ILE A 96 -14.77 -2.00 -1.58
N ALA A 97 -15.57 -3.06 -1.35
CA ALA A 97 -15.59 -3.77 -0.07
C ALA A 97 -14.71 -5.02 -0.16
N LEU A 98 -13.79 -5.18 0.80
CA LEU A 98 -12.94 -6.38 0.95
C LEU A 98 -12.87 -6.78 2.42
N PRO A 99 -12.76 -8.08 2.75
CA PRO A 99 -12.33 -8.51 4.07
C PRO A 99 -10.95 -7.92 4.41
N PRO A 100 -10.68 -7.56 5.70
CA PRO A 100 -9.42 -6.92 6.09
C PRO A 100 -8.17 -7.69 5.69
N ASP A 101 -8.17 -9.01 5.85
CA ASP A 101 -7.06 -9.90 5.48
C ASP A 101 -6.83 -9.95 3.97
N ARG A 102 -7.91 -9.94 3.17
CA ARG A 102 -7.80 -9.88 1.69
C ARG A 102 -7.30 -8.54 1.21
N HIS A 103 -7.74 -7.44 1.86
CA HIS A 103 -7.17 -6.13 1.59
C HIS A 103 -5.65 -6.14 1.74
N ASP A 104 -5.16 -6.65 2.88
CA ASP A 104 -3.73 -6.64 3.21
C ASP A 104 -2.91 -7.52 2.25
N GLN A 105 -3.46 -8.65 1.78
CA GLN A 105 -2.86 -9.48 0.73
C GLN A 105 -2.78 -8.73 -0.61
N VAL A 106 -3.86 -8.05 -1.00
CA VAL A 106 -3.90 -7.30 -2.26
C VAL A 106 -2.90 -6.15 -2.26
N VAL A 107 -2.90 -5.32 -1.21
CA VAL A 107 -1.97 -4.18 -1.13
C VAL A 107 -0.52 -4.61 -0.96
N ALA A 108 -0.25 -5.79 -0.41
CA ALA A 108 1.10 -6.35 -0.41
C ALA A 108 1.64 -6.50 -1.83
N VAL A 109 0.83 -7.00 -2.77
CA VAL A 109 1.23 -7.22 -4.16
C VAL A 109 1.30 -5.93 -4.97
N ILE A 110 0.27 -5.05 -4.84
CA ILE A 110 0.14 -3.89 -5.74
C ILE A 110 0.81 -2.61 -5.22
N SER A 111 1.23 -2.58 -3.95
CA SER A 111 1.81 -1.40 -3.30
C SER A 111 3.09 -1.72 -2.54
N HIS A 112 3.03 -2.63 -1.56
CA HIS A 112 4.14 -2.81 -0.64
C HIS A 112 5.37 -3.45 -1.32
N VAL A 113 5.18 -4.55 -2.05
CA VAL A 113 6.27 -5.21 -2.78
C VAL A 113 6.84 -4.33 -3.89
N PRO A 114 6.05 -3.62 -4.72
CA PRO A 114 6.57 -2.63 -5.65
C PRO A 114 7.47 -1.58 -5.02
N HIS A 115 7.10 -1.04 -3.85
CA HIS A 115 7.96 -0.08 -3.13
C HIS A 115 9.28 -0.70 -2.68
N LEU A 116 9.24 -1.90 -2.08
CA LEU A 116 10.44 -2.62 -1.63
C LEU A 116 11.35 -3.00 -2.81
N ALA A 117 10.76 -3.39 -3.94
CA ALA A 117 11.50 -3.66 -5.17
C ALA A 117 12.17 -2.40 -5.73
N ALA A 118 11.47 -1.27 -5.73
CA ALA A 118 12.02 0.02 -6.13
C ALA A 118 13.18 0.46 -5.23
N ALA A 119 13.03 0.31 -3.91
CA ALA A 119 14.10 0.59 -2.95
C ALA A 119 15.33 -0.31 -3.18
N THR A 120 15.10 -1.61 -3.42
CA THR A 120 16.17 -2.57 -3.74
C THR A 120 16.90 -2.22 -5.05
N LEU A 121 16.14 -1.78 -6.07
CA LEU A 121 16.73 -1.34 -7.34
C LEU A 121 17.58 -0.07 -7.17
N MET A 122 17.13 0.87 -6.33
CA MET A 122 17.90 2.06 -5.98
C MET A 122 19.19 1.71 -5.22
N ASP A 123 19.12 0.80 -4.26
CA ASP A 123 20.28 0.33 -3.49
C ASP A 123 21.31 -0.34 -4.42
N LEU A 124 20.83 -1.22 -5.30
CA LEU A 124 21.70 -1.86 -6.33
C LEU A 124 22.39 -0.83 -7.22
N ALA A 125 21.70 0.23 -7.65
CA ALA A 125 22.26 1.27 -8.48
C ALA A 125 23.24 2.15 -7.69
N SER A 126 22.94 2.49 -6.45
CA SER A 126 23.78 3.30 -5.57
C SER A 126 25.07 2.58 -5.21
N GLY A 127 25.02 1.29 -4.85
CA GLY A 127 26.20 0.50 -4.54
C GLY A 127 27.16 0.36 -5.72
N ARG A 128 26.65 0.40 -6.96
CA ARG A 128 27.50 0.37 -8.17
C ARG A 128 27.92 1.75 -8.67
N ALA A 129 27.30 2.83 -8.19
CA ALA A 129 27.65 4.19 -8.59
C ALA A 129 29.06 4.61 -8.12
N GLU A 130 29.57 4.02 -7.04
CA GLU A 130 30.96 4.19 -6.60
C GLU A 130 31.95 3.62 -7.61
N GLU A 131 31.60 2.49 -8.28
CA GLU A 131 32.41 1.85 -9.31
C GLU A 131 32.25 2.55 -10.67
N HIS A 132 31.06 3.10 -10.95
CA HIS A 132 30.68 3.69 -12.23
C HIS A 132 29.98 5.04 -12.06
N ALA A 133 30.77 6.11 -11.94
CA ALA A 133 30.25 7.48 -11.75
C ALA A 133 29.22 7.95 -12.80
N ALA A 134 29.17 7.27 -13.96
CA ALA A 134 28.19 7.57 -15.01
C ALA A 134 26.83 6.90 -14.78
N LEU A 135 26.71 5.87 -13.90
CA LEU A 135 25.51 5.03 -13.79
C LEU A 135 24.25 5.88 -13.55
N LEU A 136 24.26 6.70 -12.50
CA LEU A 136 23.10 7.54 -12.18
C LEU A 136 22.88 8.67 -13.21
N ARG A 137 23.92 9.10 -13.91
CA ARG A 137 23.81 10.10 -15.00
C ARG A 137 23.15 9.53 -16.25
N LEU A 138 23.28 8.20 -16.47
CA LEU A 138 22.67 7.48 -17.57
C LEU A 138 21.27 6.96 -17.25
N ALA A 139 20.81 7.12 -16.00
CA ALA A 139 19.47 6.73 -15.57
C ALA A 139 18.41 7.51 -16.36
N ALA A 140 17.77 6.82 -17.31
CA ALA A 140 16.73 7.38 -18.18
C ALA A 140 15.33 7.20 -17.57
N GLY A 141 14.29 7.54 -18.35
CA GLY A 141 12.90 7.55 -17.88
C GLY A 141 12.47 6.25 -17.19
N GLY A 142 12.68 5.10 -17.81
CA GLY A 142 12.25 3.82 -17.23
C GLY A 142 12.81 3.54 -15.83
N PHE A 143 14.10 3.85 -15.59
CA PHE A 143 14.67 3.71 -14.24
C PHE A 143 14.03 4.68 -13.25
N ARG A 144 13.85 5.95 -13.66
CA ARG A 144 13.25 6.98 -12.80
C ARG A 144 11.81 6.64 -12.45
N ASP A 145 11.02 6.18 -13.42
CA ASP A 145 9.62 5.80 -13.21
C ASP A 145 9.50 4.64 -12.24
N MET A 146 10.33 3.59 -12.38
CA MET A 146 10.33 2.44 -11.49
C MET A 146 10.82 2.77 -10.07
N THR A 147 11.72 3.75 -9.92
CA THR A 147 12.31 4.06 -8.60
C THR A 147 11.67 5.26 -7.91
N ARG A 148 10.82 6.04 -8.59
CA ARG A 148 10.15 7.22 -8.03
C ARG A 148 9.41 6.93 -6.74
N ILE A 149 8.72 5.79 -6.66
CA ILE A 149 7.95 5.39 -5.48
C ILE A 149 8.83 5.09 -4.25
N ALA A 150 10.13 4.85 -4.42
CA ALA A 150 11.08 4.66 -3.32
C ALA A 150 11.46 5.97 -2.61
N SER A 151 11.03 7.14 -3.10
CA SER A 151 11.32 8.45 -2.49
C SER A 151 10.46 8.77 -1.27
N GLY A 152 9.45 7.96 -0.94
CA GLY A 152 8.60 8.14 0.23
C GLY A 152 9.37 8.05 1.55
N HIS A 153 8.84 8.70 2.60
CA HIS A 153 9.51 8.74 3.91
C HIS A 153 9.63 7.33 4.53
N PRO A 154 10.84 6.89 4.93
CA PRO A 154 11.05 5.52 5.40
C PRO A 154 10.22 5.11 6.63
N ALA A 155 9.89 6.05 7.52
CA ALA A 155 9.21 5.73 8.78
C ALA A 155 7.85 5.03 8.57
N ILE A 156 7.06 5.46 7.58
CA ILE A 156 5.76 4.82 7.30
C ILE A 156 5.93 3.37 6.83
N TRP A 157 7.02 3.09 6.10
CA TRP A 157 7.30 1.76 5.57
C TRP A 157 7.77 0.77 6.63
N LEU A 158 8.44 1.26 7.69
CA LEU A 158 8.78 0.42 8.85
C LEU A 158 7.52 -0.13 9.51
N ASP A 159 6.51 0.72 9.73
CA ASP A 159 5.23 0.32 10.31
C ASP A 159 4.45 -0.62 9.38
N ILE A 160 4.36 -0.29 8.08
CA ILE A 160 3.69 -1.13 7.08
C ILE A 160 4.32 -2.52 7.03
N CYS A 161 5.65 -2.61 6.98
CA CYS A 161 6.37 -3.88 6.95
C CYS A 161 6.19 -4.69 8.23
N ALA A 162 6.04 -4.04 9.38
CA ALA A 162 5.75 -4.72 10.64
C ALA A 162 4.32 -5.27 10.67
N GLU A 163 3.33 -4.43 10.34
CA GLU A 163 1.91 -4.75 10.47
C GLU A 163 1.38 -5.68 9.36
N ASN A 164 1.91 -5.60 8.14
CA ASN A 164 1.53 -6.47 7.02
C ASN A 164 2.59 -7.52 6.67
N ARG A 165 3.40 -7.91 7.65
CA ARG A 165 4.59 -8.75 7.45
C ARG A 165 4.31 -10.05 6.70
N THR A 166 3.28 -10.79 7.10
CA THR A 166 2.98 -12.12 6.53
C THR A 166 2.62 -12.02 5.04
N ALA A 167 1.74 -11.08 4.69
CA ALA A 167 1.35 -10.91 3.29
C ALA A 167 2.51 -10.36 2.43
N ILE A 168 3.31 -9.45 2.98
CA ILE A 168 4.50 -8.92 2.30
C ILE A 168 5.51 -10.03 2.02
N LEU A 169 5.81 -10.89 3.00
CA LEU A 169 6.75 -12.00 2.80
C LEU A 169 6.25 -12.96 1.72
N SER A 170 4.97 -13.35 1.76
CA SER A 170 4.39 -14.21 0.74
C SER A 170 4.46 -13.60 -0.67
N ALA A 171 4.21 -12.30 -0.79
CA ALA A 171 4.27 -11.59 -2.08
C ALA A 171 5.72 -11.41 -2.57
N LEU A 172 6.67 -11.19 -1.64
CA LEU A 172 8.11 -11.13 -1.95
C LEU A 172 8.64 -12.49 -2.44
N ASP A 173 8.23 -13.58 -1.80
CA ASP A 173 8.61 -14.94 -2.23
C ASP A 173 8.17 -15.16 -3.68
N GLY A 174 6.94 -14.80 -4.04
CA GLY A 174 6.46 -14.89 -5.41
C GLY A 174 7.25 -14.02 -6.40
N LEU A 175 7.65 -12.80 -6.00
CA LEU A 175 8.51 -11.95 -6.83
C LEU A 175 9.91 -12.56 -7.02
N ILE A 176 10.50 -13.10 -5.95
CA ILE A 176 11.82 -13.76 -5.98
C ILE A 176 11.78 -14.95 -6.93
N ASP A 177 10.77 -15.81 -6.83
CA ASP A 177 10.59 -16.96 -7.72
C ASP A 177 10.45 -16.51 -9.18
N GLY A 178 9.67 -15.48 -9.45
CA GLY A 178 9.53 -14.89 -10.79
C GLY A 178 10.84 -14.33 -11.35
N LEU A 179 11.61 -13.63 -10.51
CA LEU A 179 12.93 -13.11 -10.91
C LEU A 179 13.97 -14.23 -11.14
N GLN A 180 13.92 -15.30 -10.35
CA GLN A 180 14.75 -16.49 -10.56
C GLN A 180 14.41 -17.16 -11.89
N HIS A 181 13.15 -17.37 -12.18
CA HIS A 181 12.69 -17.91 -13.45
C HIS A 181 13.15 -17.02 -14.64
N MET A 182 12.93 -15.71 -14.56
CA MET A 182 13.39 -14.76 -15.57
C MET A 182 14.92 -14.85 -15.79
N ARG A 183 15.69 -14.93 -14.72
CA ARG A 183 17.13 -15.09 -14.78
C ARG A 183 17.54 -16.38 -15.53
N ASP A 184 16.85 -17.48 -15.28
CA ASP A 184 17.13 -18.77 -15.92
C ASP A 184 16.78 -18.73 -17.41
N VAL A 185 15.64 -18.16 -17.78
CA VAL A 185 15.26 -17.95 -19.18
C VAL A 185 16.30 -17.12 -19.94
N VAL A 186 16.76 -16.02 -19.31
CA VAL A 186 17.83 -15.18 -19.91
C VAL A 186 19.14 -15.95 -20.03
N SER A 187 19.51 -16.77 -19.03
CA SER A 187 20.77 -17.52 -19.04
C SER A 187 20.83 -18.62 -20.09
N HIS A 188 19.68 -19.18 -20.45
CA HIS A 188 19.54 -20.23 -21.47
C HIS A 188 19.25 -19.67 -22.87
N GLU A 189 19.18 -18.34 -23.02
CA GLU A 189 18.83 -17.66 -24.27
C GLU A 189 17.48 -18.15 -24.88
N ASP A 190 16.54 -18.59 -24.05
CA ASP A 190 15.23 -19.05 -24.49
C ASP A 190 14.37 -17.86 -24.94
N ARG A 191 14.50 -17.53 -26.21
CA ARG A 191 13.79 -16.39 -26.81
C ARG A 191 12.28 -16.57 -26.86
N ALA A 192 11.81 -17.81 -26.97
CA ALA A 192 10.37 -18.07 -27.06
C ALA A 192 9.71 -17.85 -25.69
N GLU A 193 10.31 -18.40 -24.63
CA GLU A 193 9.84 -18.17 -23.26
C GLU A 193 10.01 -16.72 -22.84
N LEU A 194 11.14 -16.09 -23.18
CA LEU A 194 11.35 -14.67 -22.89
C LEU A 194 10.28 -13.77 -23.53
N GLN A 195 9.88 -14.07 -24.78
CA GLN A 195 8.82 -13.33 -25.46
C GLN A 195 7.46 -13.53 -24.78
N HIS A 196 7.23 -14.69 -24.17
CA HIS A 196 5.98 -14.96 -23.44
C HIS A 196 5.93 -14.21 -22.10
N LEU A 197 7.09 -14.04 -21.44
CA LEU A 197 7.19 -13.37 -20.15
C LEU A 197 7.17 -11.83 -20.25
N LEU A 198 7.54 -11.25 -21.39
CA LEU A 198 7.55 -9.79 -21.65
C LEU A 198 6.31 -9.31 -22.36
#